data_d3ad8c5ca55d20b9680d83357c8b4c43
#
_entry.id   d3ad8c5ca55d20b9680d83357c8b4c43
#
_cell.length_a   1.000
_cell.length_b   1.000
_cell.length_c   1.000
_cell.angle_alpha   90.00
_cell.angle_beta   90.00
_cell.angle_gamma   90.00
#
_symmetry.space_group_name_H-M   'P 1'
#
loop_
_entity.id
_entity.type
_entity.pdbx_description
1 polymer ?
#
loop_
_entity_poly.entity_id
_entity_poly.type
_entity_poly.pdbx_seq_one_letter_code
_entity_poly.pdbx_strand_id
1 'polypeptide(L)'
;VTVPVSGEEKTIRVDSTVSSTTATIEDIDLSKLNTVIGNDVKTGVVTIDFSVLEKQIDTVKLPANVIKQIADAVKDPSNDAESLSIVLTDGTSIEFDEKALSKKTAQTNQTDITISIKRTTDSALSALQQQAVGSRPAWDIKLTSGGKNISDMGGVITLHTPYELRSGEQSNGIVVYYVDENGNRESCETSYDPVKKLISWKTSHLSVYMIGYDENRVTTDTDTEDQSALNGSQVSKLKLPILLATGKGGNRKITISWRSYEDADGYDCYWSYCDGKRSYKKLATVKAAKDRVTSRRLDNNRRYKYFVAAYKLIDGKKVYIAKSNTLHVALKDAKATNAKKVTVNQTNVRLKAGDTFVVRSRTRLENTNKKELLHAAAYRYYTSDQSVASVSKTGKIKALKSGTCVIYVVANNGVYGTIKVTVN
;
A
#
# COMPACT_ATOMS: atom_id res chain seq x y z
N VAL A 1 -26.24 -2.90 3.12
CA VAL A 1 -24.99 -2.86 2.33
C VAL A 1 -23.95 -3.73 2.98
N THR A 2 -22.94 -4.13 2.23
CA THR A 2 -21.84 -4.93 2.76
C THR A 2 -20.52 -4.19 2.66
N VAL A 3 -19.67 -4.35 3.68
CA VAL A 3 -18.31 -3.80 3.70
C VAL A 3 -17.27 -4.91 3.78
N PRO A 4 -16.09 -4.75 3.17
CA PRO A 4 -15.02 -5.71 3.28
C PRO A 4 -14.31 -5.61 4.63
N VAL A 5 -13.99 -6.77 5.20
CA VAL A 5 -13.02 -6.93 6.29
C VAL A 5 -11.87 -7.77 5.76
N SER A 6 -10.68 -7.20 5.72
CA SER A 6 -9.52 -7.82 5.07
C SER A 6 -8.29 -7.89 5.97
N GLY A 7 -7.55 -8.98 5.84
CA GLY A 7 -6.13 -9.06 6.14
C GLY A 7 -5.33 -9.10 4.82
N GLU A 8 -4.06 -9.50 4.85
CA GLU A 8 -3.20 -9.47 3.66
C GLU A 8 -3.70 -10.35 2.51
N GLU A 9 -4.17 -11.56 2.80
CA GLU A 9 -4.52 -12.55 1.77
C GLU A 9 -6.02 -12.92 1.74
N LYS A 10 -6.79 -12.51 2.74
CA LYS A 10 -8.20 -12.90 2.89
C LYS A 10 -9.08 -11.69 3.12
N THR A 11 -10.24 -11.70 2.51
CA THR A 11 -11.28 -10.68 2.68
C THR A 11 -12.62 -11.37 2.81
N ILE A 12 -13.39 -10.98 3.82
CA ILE A 12 -14.80 -11.35 3.96
C ILE A 12 -15.67 -10.11 3.73
N ARG A 13 -16.96 -10.32 3.48
CA ARG A 13 -17.94 -9.23 3.46
C ARG A 13 -18.85 -9.37 4.65
N VAL A 14 -19.09 -8.25 5.31
CA VAL A 14 -19.96 -8.16 6.47
C VAL A 14 -21.12 -7.21 6.19
N ASP A 15 -22.29 -7.54 6.72
CA ASP A 15 -23.46 -6.70 6.57
C ASP A 15 -23.33 -5.46 7.44
N SER A 16 -23.76 -4.34 6.88
CA SER A 16 -23.84 -3.07 7.59
C SER A 16 -25.09 -2.29 7.22
N THR A 17 -25.67 -1.61 8.20
CA THR A 17 -26.72 -0.61 8.00
C THR A 17 -26.11 0.77 7.95
N VAL A 18 -26.67 1.64 7.11
CA VAL A 18 -26.25 3.03 6.97
C VAL A 18 -27.41 3.95 7.27
N SER A 19 -27.28 4.77 8.30
CA SER A 19 -28.23 5.80 8.68
C SER A 19 -27.52 7.15 8.76
N SER A 20 -27.96 8.14 7.97
CA SER A 20 -27.25 9.41 7.82
C SER A 20 -25.79 9.18 7.44
N THR A 21 -24.83 9.66 8.24
CA THR A 21 -23.38 9.46 8.05
C THR A 21 -22.81 8.34 8.94
N THR A 22 -23.67 7.55 9.57
CA THR A 22 -23.29 6.45 10.46
C THR A 22 -23.45 5.11 9.77
N ALA A 23 -22.39 4.32 9.72
CA ALA A 23 -22.42 2.91 9.36
C ALA A 23 -22.37 2.06 10.63
N THR A 24 -23.26 1.08 10.74
CA THR A 24 -23.27 0.11 11.83
C THR A 24 -23.01 -1.28 11.27
N ILE A 25 -21.99 -1.95 11.74
CA ILE A 25 -21.78 -3.38 11.47
C ILE A 25 -22.81 -4.13 12.31
N GLU A 26 -23.62 -4.98 11.70
CA GLU A 26 -24.68 -5.70 12.38
C GLU A 26 -24.11 -6.88 13.16
N ASP A 27 -23.39 -7.73 12.46
CA ASP A 27 -22.68 -8.88 13.05
C ASP A 27 -21.56 -9.33 12.11
N ILE A 28 -20.53 -9.95 12.67
CA ILE A 28 -19.52 -10.68 11.91
C ILE A 28 -19.53 -12.12 12.34
N ASP A 29 -19.77 -13.03 11.41
CA ASP A 29 -19.60 -14.46 11.64
C ASP A 29 -18.19 -14.74 12.13
N LEU A 30 -18.07 -15.22 13.35
CA LEU A 30 -16.82 -15.47 14.06
C LEU A 30 -15.91 -16.43 13.32
N SER A 31 -16.48 -17.45 12.71
CA SER A 31 -15.75 -18.42 11.93
C SER A 31 -15.12 -17.78 10.69
N LYS A 32 -15.81 -16.83 10.07
CA LYS A 32 -15.32 -16.06 8.93
C LYS A 32 -14.27 -15.03 9.37
N LEU A 33 -14.49 -14.32 10.48
CA LEU A 33 -13.50 -13.39 11.03
C LEU A 33 -12.19 -14.11 11.35
N ASN A 34 -12.24 -15.27 11.98
CA ASN A 34 -11.05 -16.09 12.24
C ASN A 34 -10.30 -16.48 10.98
N THR A 35 -10.97 -16.62 9.83
CA THR A 35 -10.27 -16.89 8.55
C THR A 35 -9.49 -15.68 8.03
N VAL A 36 -9.88 -14.46 8.40
CA VAL A 36 -9.17 -13.22 8.06
C VAL A 36 -7.98 -13.00 8.99
N ILE A 37 -8.17 -13.29 10.27
CA ILE A 37 -7.18 -13.09 11.36
C ILE A 37 -6.22 -14.29 11.49
N GLY A 38 -6.48 -15.40 10.79
CA GLY A 38 -5.72 -16.65 10.94
C GLY A 38 -4.26 -16.55 10.50
N ASN A 39 -3.50 -17.59 10.81
CA ASN A 39 -2.02 -17.71 10.78
C ASN A 39 -1.30 -17.39 9.45
N ASP A 40 -2.01 -17.01 8.41
CA ASP A 40 -1.45 -16.73 7.08
C ASP A 40 -1.34 -15.24 6.76
N VAL A 41 -1.69 -14.35 7.70
CA VAL A 41 -1.70 -12.89 7.50
C VAL A 41 -0.39 -12.32 7.99
N LYS A 42 0.44 -11.83 7.07
CA LYS A 42 1.77 -11.27 7.38
C LYS A 42 1.87 -9.74 7.34
N THR A 43 0.76 -9.02 7.16
CA THR A 43 0.77 -7.54 7.23
C THR A 43 0.53 -7.00 8.61
N GLY A 44 0.08 -7.81 9.52
CA GLY A 44 -0.24 -7.39 10.86
C GLY A 44 -1.48 -6.50 11.01
N VAL A 45 -2.17 -6.13 9.95
CA VAL A 45 -3.30 -5.19 10.01
C VAL A 45 -4.60 -5.86 9.57
N VAL A 46 -5.60 -5.88 10.47
CA VAL A 46 -7.00 -6.19 10.09
C VAL A 46 -7.67 -4.88 9.68
N THR A 47 -8.15 -4.80 8.46
CA THR A 47 -8.77 -3.58 7.91
C THR A 47 -10.26 -3.76 7.69
N ILE A 48 -11.08 -2.88 8.27
CA ILE A 48 -12.50 -2.73 7.96
C ILE A 48 -12.65 -1.51 7.05
N ASP A 49 -13.10 -1.72 5.81
CA ASP A 49 -13.06 -0.70 4.77
C ASP A 49 -14.46 -0.22 4.36
N PHE A 50 -14.83 0.97 4.79
CA PHE A 50 -16.07 1.65 4.41
C PHE A 50 -15.90 2.51 3.15
N SER A 51 -14.70 2.68 2.62
CA SER A 51 -14.46 3.52 1.42
C SER A 51 -15.19 3.00 0.18
N VAL A 52 -15.64 1.75 0.22
CA VAL A 52 -16.44 1.11 -0.84
C VAL A 52 -17.89 1.62 -0.91
N LEU A 53 -18.36 2.35 0.10
CA LEU A 53 -19.74 2.87 0.14
C LEU A 53 -19.81 4.21 -0.62
N GLU A 54 -20.89 4.40 -1.37
CA GLU A 54 -21.12 5.67 -2.10
C GLU A 54 -21.54 6.81 -1.17
N LYS A 55 -22.16 6.47 -0.03
CA LYS A 55 -22.65 7.45 0.93
C LYS A 55 -21.57 7.85 1.90
N GLN A 56 -21.41 9.13 2.17
CA GLN A 56 -20.45 9.64 3.14
C GLN A 56 -20.66 9.02 4.52
N ILE A 57 -19.60 8.43 5.06
CA ILE A 57 -19.55 7.84 6.39
C ILE A 57 -18.45 8.55 7.18
N ASP A 58 -18.80 9.12 8.31
CA ASP A 58 -17.91 9.77 9.28
C ASP A 58 -17.99 9.13 10.67
N THR A 59 -18.93 8.22 10.86
CA THR A 59 -19.17 7.53 12.13
C THR A 59 -19.36 6.03 11.87
N VAL A 60 -18.68 5.21 12.66
CA VAL A 60 -18.76 3.75 12.58
C VAL A 60 -19.12 3.18 13.94
N LYS A 61 -20.13 2.31 13.98
CA LYS A 61 -20.49 1.51 15.15
C LYS A 61 -20.05 0.08 14.97
N LEU A 62 -19.30 -0.45 15.92
CA LEU A 62 -18.79 -1.81 15.92
C LEU A 62 -19.33 -2.57 17.11
N PRO A 63 -19.86 -3.80 16.92
CA PRO A 63 -20.29 -4.67 18.01
C PRO A 63 -19.16 -5.00 18.98
N ALA A 64 -19.47 -5.12 20.25
CA ALA A 64 -18.50 -5.41 21.30
C ALA A 64 -17.78 -6.76 21.09
N ASN A 65 -18.53 -7.77 20.64
CA ASN A 65 -17.97 -9.10 20.32
C ASN A 65 -16.91 -9.03 19.22
N VAL A 66 -17.15 -8.24 18.17
CA VAL A 66 -16.21 -8.06 17.03
C VAL A 66 -14.91 -7.43 17.48
N ILE A 67 -15.01 -6.31 18.24
CA ILE A 67 -13.82 -5.64 18.78
C ILE A 67 -13.03 -6.55 19.70
N LYS A 68 -13.73 -7.28 20.60
CA LYS A 68 -13.07 -8.20 21.51
C LYS A 68 -12.30 -9.29 20.77
N GLN A 69 -12.87 -9.88 19.73
CA GLN A 69 -12.22 -10.95 18.97
C GLN A 69 -11.02 -10.46 18.19
N ILE A 70 -11.13 -9.28 17.56
CA ILE A 70 -9.99 -8.68 16.87
C ILE A 70 -8.87 -8.37 17.88
N ALA A 71 -9.22 -7.84 19.05
CA ALA A 71 -8.26 -7.57 20.11
C ALA A 71 -7.58 -8.83 20.66
N ASP A 72 -8.35 -9.91 20.85
CA ASP A 72 -7.81 -11.20 21.31
C ASP A 72 -6.88 -11.80 20.24
N ALA A 73 -7.22 -11.69 18.96
CA ALA A 73 -6.39 -12.16 17.87
C ALA A 73 -5.09 -11.34 17.71
N VAL A 74 -5.15 -10.02 17.82
CA VAL A 74 -3.97 -9.13 17.80
C VAL A 74 -3.05 -9.41 18.98
N LYS A 75 -3.60 -9.83 20.11
CA LYS A 75 -2.86 -10.15 21.33
C LYS A 75 -2.20 -11.54 21.31
N ASP A 76 -2.69 -12.44 20.46
CA ASP A 76 -2.17 -13.80 20.35
C ASP A 76 -0.85 -13.79 19.54
N PRO A 77 0.30 -14.14 20.17
CA PRO A 77 1.58 -14.13 19.48
C PRO A 77 1.71 -15.18 18.37
N SER A 78 0.77 -16.12 18.25
CA SER A 78 0.70 -17.08 17.15
C SER A 78 0.03 -16.50 15.90
N ASN A 79 -0.61 -15.33 16.00
CA ASN A 79 -1.23 -14.62 14.90
C ASN A 79 -0.30 -13.52 14.39
N ASP A 80 -0.34 -13.30 13.09
CA ASP A 80 0.42 -12.22 12.44
C ASP A 80 -0.32 -10.86 12.48
N ALA A 81 -1.49 -10.75 13.14
CA ALA A 81 -2.26 -9.51 13.27
C ALA A 81 -1.69 -8.62 14.39
N GLU A 82 -1.27 -7.40 14.07
CA GLU A 82 -0.66 -6.44 15.01
C GLU A 82 -1.58 -5.25 15.34
N SER A 83 -2.55 -4.96 14.48
CA SER A 83 -3.42 -3.79 14.62
C SER A 83 -4.78 -3.93 13.92
N LEU A 84 -5.71 -3.03 14.24
CA LEU A 84 -7.00 -2.85 13.56
C LEU A 84 -7.04 -1.49 12.89
N SER A 85 -7.31 -1.46 11.59
CA SER A 85 -7.55 -0.24 10.81
C SER A 85 -9.01 -0.14 10.38
N ILE A 86 -9.58 1.06 10.46
CA ILE A 86 -10.92 1.40 9.97
C ILE A 86 -10.77 2.52 8.97
N VAL A 87 -11.22 2.30 7.73
CA VAL A 87 -11.13 3.25 6.63
C VAL A 87 -12.51 3.82 6.32
N LEU A 88 -12.62 5.14 6.31
CA LEU A 88 -13.86 5.87 5.99
C LEU A 88 -13.97 6.16 4.49
N THR A 89 -15.12 6.68 4.08
CA THR A 89 -15.44 6.92 2.66
C THR A 89 -14.62 8.04 2.00
N ASP A 90 -14.08 8.97 2.79
CA ASP A 90 -13.18 10.04 2.32
C ASP A 90 -11.69 9.60 2.26
N GLY A 91 -11.42 8.33 2.58
CA GLY A 91 -10.06 7.80 2.66
C GLY A 91 -9.35 8.07 3.97
N THR A 92 -9.96 8.79 4.90
CA THR A 92 -9.44 8.93 6.26
C THR A 92 -9.50 7.59 6.98
N SER A 93 -8.45 7.22 7.72
CA SER A 93 -8.44 5.98 8.48
C SER A 93 -7.85 6.16 9.88
N ILE A 94 -8.27 5.28 10.77
CA ILE A 94 -7.78 5.19 12.14
C ILE A 94 -7.30 3.76 12.41
N GLU A 95 -6.07 3.63 12.89
CA GLU A 95 -5.44 2.36 13.23
C GLU A 95 -5.14 2.30 14.73
N PHE A 96 -5.54 1.21 15.37
CA PHE A 96 -5.37 0.93 16.79
C PHE A 96 -4.31 -0.16 16.97
N ASP A 97 -3.25 0.12 17.74
CA ASP A 97 -2.26 -0.91 18.12
C ASP A 97 -2.84 -1.90 19.16
N GLU A 98 -2.09 -2.97 19.45
CA GLU A 98 -2.47 -4.01 20.41
C GLU A 98 -2.84 -3.43 21.78
N LYS A 99 -2.09 -2.43 22.26
CA LYS A 99 -2.31 -1.83 23.59
C LYS A 99 -3.59 -1.04 23.63
N ALA A 100 -3.86 -0.24 22.57
CA ALA A 100 -5.10 0.53 22.43
C ALA A 100 -6.32 -0.40 22.38
N LEU A 101 -6.26 -1.48 21.61
CA LEU A 101 -7.32 -2.49 21.52
C LEU A 101 -7.54 -3.21 22.86
N SER A 102 -6.48 -3.66 23.52
CA SER A 102 -6.54 -4.41 24.79
C SER A 102 -7.12 -3.59 25.93
N LYS A 103 -6.73 -2.31 26.06
CA LYS A 103 -7.29 -1.44 27.09
C LYS A 103 -8.76 -1.19 26.87
N LYS A 104 -9.21 -1.08 25.62
CA LYS A 104 -10.62 -0.83 25.29
C LYS A 104 -11.52 -2.02 25.58
N THR A 105 -11.09 -3.22 25.19
CA THR A 105 -11.87 -4.44 25.52
C THR A 105 -12.05 -4.65 27.01
N ALA A 106 -11.08 -4.23 27.82
CA ALA A 106 -11.21 -4.27 29.29
C ALA A 106 -12.15 -3.20 29.87
N GLN A 107 -12.27 -2.04 29.21
CA GLN A 107 -13.09 -0.90 29.70
C GLN A 107 -14.53 -0.92 29.21
N THR A 108 -14.84 -1.62 28.10
CA THR A 108 -16.16 -1.51 27.45
C THR A 108 -17.22 -2.43 28.02
N ASN A 109 -16.92 -3.29 29.00
CA ASN A 109 -17.89 -4.19 29.63
C ASN A 109 -18.94 -4.77 28.65
N GLN A 110 -18.49 -5.21 27.47
CA GLN A 110 -19.34 -5.77 26.40
C GLN A 110 -20.30 -4.78 25.73
N THR A 111 -20.02 -3.48 25.74
CA THR A 111 -20.82 -2.50 25.00
C THR A 111 -20.19 -2.14 23.67
N ASP A 112 -21.05 -1.87 22.67
CA ASP A 112 -20.61 -1.46 21.34
C ASP A 112 -19.75 -0.20 21.38
N ILE A 113 -18.83 -0.11 20.43
CA ILE A 113 -17.95 1.04 20.26
C ILE A 113 -18.44 1.87 19.08
N THR A 114 -18.55 3.18 19.29
CA THR A 114 -18.79 4.16 18.23
C THR A 114 -17.55 5.01 18.03
N ILE A 115 -17.04 5.03 16.82
CA ILE A 115 -15.89 5.82 16.37
C ILE A 115 -16.43 6.90 15.43
N SER A 116 -16.19 8.16 15.75
CA SER A 116 -16.58 9.31 14.94
C SER A 116 -15.33 10.10 14.54
N ILE A 117 -15.15 10.33 13.25
CA ILE A 117 -14.05 11.13 12.67
C ILE A 117 -14.71 12.16 11.77
N LYS A 118 -15.07 13.29 12.34
CA LYS A 118 -15.81 14.33 11.63
C LYS A 118 -14.90 15.48 11.26
N ARG A 119 -14.91 15.83 9.97
CA ARG A 119 -14.32 17.09 9.56
C ARG A 119 -15.10 18.22 10.24
N THR A 120 -14.41 19.04 11.03
CA THR A 120 -15.06 20.08 11.82
C THR A 120 -15.43 21.27 10.93
N THR A 121 -16.58 21.85 11.28
CA THR A 121 -16.97 23.18 10.83
C THR A 121 -16.86 24.13 12.02
N ASP A 122 -16.84 25.43 11.77
CA ASP A 122 -16.69 26.45 12.82
C ASP A 122 -17.71 26.28 13.97
N SER A 123 -18.96 25.87 13.66
CA SER A 123 -20.00 25.69 14.65
C SER A 123 -19.80 24.52 15.63
N ALA A 124 -18.88 23.60 15.34
CA ALA A 124 -18.58 22.44 16.18
C ALA A 124 -17.40 22.68 17.15
N LEU A 125 -16.69 23.79 17.01
CA LEU A 125 -15.50 24.15 17.77
C LEU A 125 -15.80 25.28 18.77
N SER A 126 -15.10 25.32 19.90
CA SER A 126 -15.08 26.51 20.76
C SER A 126 -14.52 27.72 20.02
N ALA A 127 -14.84 28.94 20.44
CA ALA A 127 -14.32 30.16 19.82
C ALA A 127 -12.76 30.20 19.80
N LEU A 128 -12.12 29.67 20.83
CA LEU A 128 -10.67 29.60 20.93
C LEU A 128 -10.10 28.52 19.96
N GLN A 129 -10.79 27.39 19.84
CA GLN A 129 -10.41 26.38 18.85
C GLN A 129 -10.59 26.88 17.43
N GLN A 130 -11.68 27.62 17.12
CA GLN A 130 -11.90 28.25 15.81
C GLN A 130 -10.75 29.19 15.46
N GLN A 131 -10.34 30.05 16.41
CA GLN A 131 -9.21 30.93 16.22
C GLN A 131 -7.90 30.16 15.99
N ALA A 132 -7.70 29.07 16.75
CA ALA A 132 -6.52 28.22 16.59
C ALA A 132 -6.49 27.49 15.26
N VAL A 133 -7.62 26.95 14.79
CA VAL A 133 -7.71 26.21 13.52
C VAL A 133 -7.65 27.15 12.31
N GLY A 134 -8.32 28.31 12.38
CA GLY A 134 -8.43 29.24 11.25
C GLY A 134 -9.02 28.56 10.02
N SER A 135 -8.40 28.73 8.85
CA SER A 135 -8.84 28.13 7.58
C SER A 135 -8.27 26.72 7.33
N ARG A 136 -7.63 26.13 8.32
CA ARG A 136 -6.98 24.82 8.17
C ARG A 136 -7.98 23.66 8.29
N PRO A 137 -7.77 22.54 7.58
CA PRO A 137 -8.57 21.33 7.79
C PRO A 137 -8.40 20.83 9.22
N ALA A 138 -9.50 20.51 9.87
CA ALA A 138 -9.50 19.94 11.20
C ALA A 138 -10.56 18.84 11.34
N TRP A 139 -10.34 17.93 12.26
CA TRP A 139 -11.22 16.80 12.58
C TRP A 139 -11.49 16.74 14.07
N ASP A 140 -12.74 16.53 14.41
CA ASP A 140 -13.17 16.14 15.76
C ASP A 140 -13.26 14.60 15.80
N ILE A 141 -12.39 13.99 16.57
CA ILE A 141 -12.25 12.54 16.65
C ILE A 141 -12.70 12.07 18.01
N LYS A 142 -13.74 11.21 18.03
CA LYS A 142 -14.34 10.70 19.26
C LYS A 142 -14.48 9.18 19.19
N LEU A 143 -14.28 8.56 20.33
CA LEU A 143 -14.64 7.17 20.57
C LEU A 143 -15.55 7.11 21.79
N THR A 144 -16.69 6.46 21.65
CA THR A 144 -17.65 6.28 22.76
C THR A 144 -17.97 4.80 22.94
N SER A 145 -18.24 4.42 24.19
CA SER A 145 -18.76 3.11 24.52
C SER A 145 -19.83 3.25 25.62
N GLY A 146 -21.00 2.66 25.40
CA GLY A 146 -22.11 2.81 26.34
C GLY A 146 -22.50 4.28 26.61
N GLY A 147 -22.33 5.17 25.61
CA GLY A 147 -22.60 6.60 25.73
C GLY A 147 -21.54 7.43 26.49
N LYS A 148 -20.42 6.81 26.90
CA LYS A 148 -19.31 7.50 27.57
C LYS A 148 -18.15 7.74 26.58
N ASN A 149 -17.61 8.95 26.60
CA ASN A 149 -16.40 9.26 25.84
C ASN A 149 -15.18 8.52 26.41
N ILE A 150 -14.38 7.99 25.50
CA ILE A 150 -13.10 7.37 25.81
C ILE A 150 -12.03 8.21 25.13
N SER A 151 -11.30 9.02 25.90
CA SER A 151 -10.25 9.91 25.40
C SER A 151 -8.86 9.28 25.44
N ASP A 152 -8.51 8.59 26.54
CA ASP A 152 -7.21 7.93 26.70
C ASP A 152 -7.25 6.49 26.14
N MET A 153 -6.45 6.22 25.12
CA MET A 153 -6.43 4.92 24.43
C MET A 153 -5.48 3.90 25.07
N GLY A 154 -4.55 4.34 25.91
CA GLY A 154 -3.58 3.48 26.59
C GLY A 154 -2.55 2.81 25.69
N GLY A 155 -2.63 3.03 24.39
CA GLY A 155 -1.72 2.62 23.34
C GLY A 155 -1.57 3.74 22.33
N VAL A 156 -0.97 3.44 21.19
CA VAL A 156 -0.78 4.36 20.08
C VAL A 156 -1.90 4.18 19.06
N ILE A 157 -2.44 5.30 18.61
CA ILE A 157 -3.35 5.37 17.47
C ILE A 157 -2.62 6.07 16.36
N THR A 158 -2.70 5.50 15.16
CA THR A 158 -2.22 6.17 13.95
C THR A 158 -3.42 6.56 13.09
N LEU A 159 -3.49 7.83 12.73
CA LEU A 159 -4.49 8.32 11.79
C LEU A 159 -3.84 8.66 10.47
N HIS A 160 -4.61 8.47 9.40
CA HIS A 160 -4.20 8.81 8.05
C HIS A 160 -5.32 9.61 7.39
N THR A 161 -4.98 10.64 6.62
CA THR A 161 -5.96 11.38 5.83
C THR A 161 -5.36 11.87 4.51
N PRO A 162 -6.10 11.80 3.41
CA PRO A 162 -5.69 12.41 2.15
C PRO A 162 -5.52 13.92 2.31
N TYR A 163 -4.45 14.47 1.76
CA TYR A 163 -4.17 15.90 1.78
C TYR A 163 -3.39 16.31 0.54
N GLU A 164 -3.90 17.28 -0.17
CA GLU A 164 -3.20 17.99 -1.24
C GLU A 164 -2.47 19.18 -0.66
N LEU A 165 -1.15 19.31 -0.92
CA LEU A 165 -0.38 20.46 -0.51
C LEU A 165 -0.98 21.73 -1.11
N ARG A 166 -1.13 22.78 -0.30
CA ARG A 166 -1.55 24.10 -0.78
C ARG A 166 -0.38 24.80 -1.47
N SER A 167 -0.70 25.82 -2.27
CA SER A 167 0.34 26.64 -2.92
C SER A 167 1.34 27.18 -1.87
N GLY A 168 2.62 26.92 -2.09
CA GLY A 168 3.70 27.33 -1.20
C GLY A 168 4.01 26.35 -0.06
N GLU A 169 3.23 25.29 0.13
CA GLU A 169 3.54 24.27 1.14
C GLU A 169 4.55 23.25 0.62
N GLN A 170 5.48 22.87 1.47
CA GLN A 170 6.41 21.76 1.27
C GLN A 170 6.06 20.60 2.18
N SER A 171 6.33 19.38 1.74
CA SER A 171 5.96 18.15 2.44
C SER A 171 6.48 18.08 3.88
N ASN A 172 7.69 18.56 4.13
CA ASN A 172 8.33 18.56 5.45
C ASN A 172 7.82 19.66 6.40
N GLY A 173 7.15 20.69 5.87
CA GLY A 173 6.48 21.71 6.66
C GLY A 173 5.11 21.28 7.20
N ILE A 174 4.55 20.17 6.70
CA ILE A 174 3.26 19.66 7.16
C ILE A 174 3.38 19.13 8.59
N VAL A 175 2.48 19.56 9.44
CA VAL A 175 2.40 19.15 10.84
C VAL A 175 0.95 19.02 11.26
N VAL A 176 0.63 17.98 12.03
CA VAL A 176 -0.66 17.86 12.68
C VAL A 176 -0.53 18.36 14.12
N TYR A 177 -1.45 19.21 14.51
CA TYR A 177 -1.57 19.68 15.89
C TYR A 177 -2.82 19.12 16.55
N TYR A 178 -2.68 18.64 17.75
CA TYR A 178 -3.76 18.56 18.72
C TYR A 178 -4.16 19.99 19.14
N VAL A 179 -5.45 20.26 19.25
CA VAL A 179 -5.98 21.56 19.66
C VAL A 179 -6.89 21.35 20.89
N ASP A 180 -6.46 21.84 22.04
CA ASP A 180 -7.25 21.76 23.27
C ASP A 180 -8.42 22.73 23.26
N GLU A 181 -9.29 22.67 24.28
CA GLU A 181 -10.47 23.53 24.41
C GLU A 181 -10.12 25.03 24.57
N ASN A 182 -8.90 25.33 25.02
CA ASN A 182 -8.36 26.67 25.16
C ASN A 182 -7.67 27.18 23.89
N GLY A 183 -7.64 26.40 22.83
CA GLY A 183 -6.98 26.74 21.57
C GLY A 183 -5.46 26.55 21.57
N ASN A 184 -4.89 25.95 22.63
CA ASN A 184 -3.47 25.61 22.61
C ASN A 184 -3.20 24.50 21.63
N ARG A 185 -2.04 24.56 20.96
CA ARG A 185 -1.61 23.58 19.95
C ARG A 185 -0.43 22.79 20.45
N GLU A 186 -0.54 21.48 20.34
CA GLU A 186 0.58 20.54 20.57
C GLU A 186 0.84 19.74 19.31
N SER A 187 2.10 19.70 18.86
CA SER A 187 2.47 18.99 17.63
C SER A 187 2.50 17.49 17.84
N CYS A 188 1.86 16.75 16.93
CA CYS A 188 1.89 15.29 16.88
C CYS A 188 3.11 14.81 16.07
N GLU A 189 3.52 13.57 16.31
CA GLU A 189 4.44 12.85 15.41
C GLU A 189 3.75 12.71 14.05
N THR A 190 4.16 13.51 13.07
CA THR A 190 3.51 13.65 11.77
C THR A 190 4.45 13.24 10.66
N SER A 191 3.94 12.52 9.67
CA SER A 191 4.60 12.27 8.38
C SER A 191 3.65 12.58 7.23
N TYR A 192 4.19 13.01 6.10
CA TYR A 192 3.47 13.21 4.85
C TYR A 192 4.10 12.37 3.75
N ASP A 193 3.29 11.52 3.11
CA ASP A 193 3.71 10.77 1.92
C ASP A 193 3.30 11.56 0.66
N PRO A 194 4.27 12.19 -0.04
CA PRO A 194 3.96 13.04 -1.20
C PRO A 194 3.50 12.23 -2.43
N VAL A 195 3.77 10.93 -2.47
CA VAL A 195 3.34 10.05 -3.56
C VAL A 195 1.88 9.64 -3.38
N LYS A 196 1.50 9.27 -2.16
CA LYS A 196 0.12 8.92 -1.82
C LYS A 196 -0.74 10.12 -1.51
N LYS A 197 -0.11 11.32 -1.32
CA LYS A 197 -0.75 12.53 -0.82
C LYS A 197 -1.49 12.26 0.49
N LEU A 198 -0.81 11.58 1.41
CA LEU A 198 -1.37 11.06 2.64
C LEU A 198 -0.60 11.62 3.85
N ILE A 199 -1.29 12.27 4.76
CA ILE A 199 -0.76 12.63 6.07
C ILE A 199 -1.00 11.47 7.02
N SER A 200 0.00 11.17 7.86
CA SER A 200 -0.13 10.23 8.97
C SER A 200 0.37 10.88 10.25
N TRP A 201 -0.36 10.68 11.35
CA TRP A 201 0.09 11.15 12.66
C TRP A 201 -0.25 10.17 13.75
N LYS A 202 0.53 10.19 14.82
CA LYS A 202 0.34 9.33 15.98
C LYS A 202 -0.16 10.13 17.17
N THR A 203 -1.03 9.50 17.96
CA THR A 203 -1.55 10.06 19.21
C THR A 203 -1.92 8.95 20.19
N SER A 204 -2.03 9.29 21.46
CA SER A 204 -2.54 8.38 22.51
C SER A 204 -3.92 8.77 23.03
N HIS A 205 -4.49 9.87 22.57
CA HIS A 205 -5.81 10.36 22.95
C HIS A 205 -6.60 10.87 21.74
N LEU A 206 -7.92 10.96 21.88
CA LEU A 206 -8.83 11.43 20.84
C LEU A 206 -9.41 12.79 21.19
N SER A 207 -9.43 13.72 20.24
CA SER A 207 -9.87 15.11 20.38
C SER A 207 -9.94 15.81 19.02
N VAL A 208 -9.73 17.14 19.03
CA VAL A 208 -9.62 17.96 17.82
C VAL A 208 -8.18 17.97 17.30
N TYR A 209 -8.02 17.65 16.03
CA TYR A 209 -6.74 17.69 15.34
C TYR A 209 -6.84 18.55 14.10
N MET A 210 -5.81 19.37 13.84
CA MET A 210 -5.74 20.20 12.65
C MET A 210 -4.46 19.93 11.84
N ILE A 211 -4.56 20.00 10.52
CA ILE A 211 -3.39 20.03 9.65
C ILE A 211 -2.87 21.46 9.58
N GLY A 212 -1.67 21.67 10.09
CA GLY A 212 -0.95 22.93 10.04
C GLY A 212 0.20 22.91 9.05
N TYR A 213 0.87 24.04 8.98
CA TYR A 213 2.12 24.20 8.25
C TYR A 213 3.06 25.05 9.10
N ASP A 214 4.25 24.54 9.32
CA ASP A 214 5.28 25.21 10.09
C ASP A 214 6.50 25.43 9.19
N GLU A 215 6.70 26.68 8.80
CA GLU A 215 7.84 27.09 7.96
C GLU A 215 9.19 26.83 8.63
N ASN A 216 9.25 26.81 9.97
CA ASN A 216 10.50 26.51 10.68
C ASN A 216 10.87 25.02 10.61
N ARG A 217 9.91 24.15 10.31
CA ARG A 217 10.16 22.73 10.00
C ARG A 217 10.63 22.55 8.56
N VAL A 218 10.47 23.55 7.73
CA VAL A 218 11.05 23.59 6.39
C VAL A 218 12.54 23.87 6.54
N THR A 219 13.21 22.96 7.23
CA THR A 219 14.67 22.90 7.15
C THR A 219 15.04 22.44 5.75
N THR A 220 16.22 22.78 5.30
CA THR A 220 16.80 22.22 4.06
C THR A 220 16.97 20.70 4.12
N ASP A 221 16.67 20.06 5.28
CA ASP A 221 16.54 18.63 5.47
C ASP A 221 15.06 18.22 5.32
N THR A 222 14.70 17.83 4.13
CA THR A 222 13.41 17.15 3.81
C THR A 222 13.37 15.79 4.50
N ASP A 223 12.28 15.46 5.23
CA ASP A 223 11.98 14.12 5.72
C ASP A 223 11.69 13.10 4.57
N THR A 224 11.69 13.56 3.33
CA THR A 224 11.94 12.70 2.19
C THR A 224 13.43 12.43 2.20
N GLU A 225 13.83 11.34 2.86
CA GLU A 225 15.21 10.88 2.88
C GLU A 225 15.72 10.85 1.43
N ASP A 226 16.79 11.64 1.15
CA ASP A 226 17.38 11.64 -0.18
C ASP A 226 17.91 10.24 -0.50
N GLN A 227 17.14 9.51 -1.27
CA GLN A 227 17.46 8.15 -1.66
C GLN A 227 18.54 8.09 -2.75
N SER A 228 19.10 9.22 -3.16
CA SER A 228 20.22 9.25 -4.12
C SER A 228 21.47 8.54 -3.62
N ALA A 229 21.67 8.51 -2.29
CA ALA A 229 22.77 7.81 -1.62
C ALA A 229 22.55 6.30 -1.50
N LEU A 230 21.33 5.78 -1.69
CA LEU A 230 21.05 4.35 -1.60
C LEU A 230 21.83 3.59 -2.67
N ASN A 231 22.54 2.56 -2.25
CA ASN A 231 23.15 1.62 -3.20
C ASN A 231 22.08 0.69 -3.81
N GLY A 232 22.41 0.06 -4.94
CA GLY A 232 21.46 -0.76 -5.67
C GLY A 232 20.88 -1.93 -4.87
N SER A 233 21.58 -2.45 -3.84
CA SER A 233 21.07 -3.51 -2.99
C SER A 233 20.03 -2.99 -2.00
N GLN A 234 20.17 -1.77 -1.50
CA GLN A 234 19.17 -1.09 -0.67
C GLN A 234 17.93 -0.77 -1.51
N VAL A 235 18.10 -0.14 -2.69
CA VAL A 235 16.99 0.14 -3.62
C VAL A 235 16.22 -1.15 -3.99
N SER A 236 16.93 -2.27 -4.19
CA SER A 236 16.28 -3.55 -4.53
C SER A 236 15.33 -4.08 -3.44
N LYS A 237 15.51 -3.66 -2.19
CA LYS A 237 14.68 -4.08 -1.03
C LYS A 237 13.49 -3.16 -0.77
N LEU A 238 13.44 -1.96 -1.37
CA LEU A 238 12.30 -1.06 -1.20
C LEU A 238 11.00 -1.75 -1.64
N LYS A 239 9.95 -1.59 -0.86
CA LYS A 239 8.59 -2.05 -1.22
C LYS A 239 7.92 -0.94 -2.03
N LEU A 240 7.91 -1.05 -3.34
CA LEU A 240 7.41 -0.03 -4.26
C LEU A 240 6.44 -0.65 -5.27
N PRO A 241 5.52 0.13 -5.85
CA PRO A 241 4.68 -0.27 -6.97
C PRO A 241 5.50 -0.88 -8.11
N ILE A 242 4.86 -1.76 -8.88
CA ILE A 242 5.54 -2.48 -9.96
C ILE A 242 5.74 -1.60 -11.20
N LEU A 243 6.97 -1.49 -11.64
CA LEU A 243 7.36 -0.97 -12.95
C LEU A 243 7.52 -2.14 -13.93
N LEU A 244 6.79 -2.14 -15.02
CA LEU A 244 6.92 -3.19 -16.04
C LEU A 244 8.18 -2.95 -16.85
N ALA A 245 9.13 -3.89 -16.76
CA ALA A 245 10.37 -3.88 -17.51
C ALA A 245 10.65 -5.24 -18.13
N THR A 246 11.39 -5.24 -19.25
CA THR A 246 11.79 -6.43 -20.01
C THR A 246 13.27 -6.40 -20.32
N GLY A 247 13.90 -7.56 -20.34
CA GLY A 247 15.28 -7.74 -20.74
C GLY A 247 15.40 -8.60 -22.00
N LYS A 248 16.18 -8.11 -22.97
CA LYS A 248 16.50 -8.82 -24.22
C LYS A 248 17.99 -9.06 -24.34
N GLY A 249 18.37 -10.31 -24.51
CA GLY A 249 19.74 -10.73 -24.78
C GLY A 249 20.14 -10.52 -26.23
N GLY A 250 21.25 -9.85 -26.47
CA GLY A 250 21.91 -9.72 -27.74
C GLY A 250 23.28 -10.43 -27.76
N ASN A 251 24.07 -10.18 -28.79
CA ASN A 251 25.45 -10.65 -28.86
C ASN A 251 26.29 -9.87 -27.83
N ARG A 252 26.66 -10.52 -26.74
CA ARG A 252 27.45 -9.98 -25.62
C ARG A 252 26.92 -8.65 -25.01
N LYS A 253 25.63 -8.33 -25.22
CA LYS A 253 24.94 -7.16 -24.65
C LYS A 253 23.54 -7.53 -24.24
N ILE A 254 23.02 -6.86 -23.21
CA ILE A 254 21.64 -6.97 -22.76
C ILE A 254 21.01 -5.59 -22.81
N THR A 255 19.86 -5.50 -23.45
CA THR A 255 19.03 -4.30 -23.46
C THR A 255 17.89 -4.50 -22.47
N ILE A 256 17.74 -3.56 -21.55
CA ILE A 256 16.61 -3.46 -20.60
C ILE A 256 15.72 -2.34 -21.11
N SER A 257 14.43 -2.61 -21.26
CA SER A 257 13.41 -1.63 -21.65
C SER A 257 12.29 -1.66 -20.63
N TRP A 258 11.59 -0.53 -20.45
CA TRP A 258 10.47 -0.42 -19.51
C TRP A 258 9.36 0.45 -20.07
N ARG A 259 8.18 0.37 -19.45
CA ARG A 259 7.10 1.32 -19.70
C ARG A 259 7.36 2.59 -18.91
N SER A 260 7.05 3.73 -19.51
CA SER A 260 7.04 4.99 -18.77
C SER A 260 6.13 4.86 -17.56
N TYR A 261 6.61 5.34 -16.43
CA TYR A 261 5.87 5.39 -15.19
C TYR A 261 5.40 6.82 -14.96
N GLU A 262 4.13 6.99 -14.63
CA GLU A 262 3.53 8.29 -14.39
C GLU A 262 4.30 9.02 -13.30
N ASP A 263 4.49 10.32 -13.45
CA ASP A 263 5.26 11.20 -12.54
C ASP A 263 6.75 10.89 -12.35
N ALA A 264 7.34 9.98 -13.10
CA ALA A 264 8.77 9.75 -13.01
C ALA A 264 9.58 10.88 -13.68
N ASP A 265 10.56 11.45 -12.96
CA ASP A 265 11.55 12.36 -13.53
C ASP A 265 12.71 11.62 -14.18
N GLY A 266 12.90 10.34 -13.83
CA GLY A 266 13.91 9.49 -14.43
C GLY A 266 13.94 8.09 -13.87
N TYR A 267 14.94 7.33 -14.33
CA TYR A 267 15.10 5.94 -13.98
C TYR A 267 16.56 5.61 -13.66
N ASP A 268 16.75 4.86 -12.59
CA ASP A 268 18.03 4.19 -12.29
C ASP A 268 17.93 2.73 -12.70
N CYS A 269 18.85 2.29 -13.56
CA CYS A 269 18.98 0.89 -13.96
C CYS A 269 20.16 0.25 -13.22
N TYR A 270 19.91 -0.90 -12.61
CA TYR A 270 20.90 -1.64 -11.83
C TYR A 270 21.14 -3.03 -12.41
N TRP A 271 22.33 -3.56 -12.17
CA TRP A 271 22.71 -4.90 -12.59
C TRP A 271 23.56 -5.63 -11.56
N SER A 272 23.54 -6.95 -11.59
CA SER A 272 24.44 -7.82 -10.83
C SER A 272 24.57 -9.18 -11.53
N TYR A 273 25.42 -10.04 -10.98
CA TYR A 273 25.45 -11.44 -11.38
C TYR A 273 24.37 -12.25 -10.67
N CYS A 274 23.96 -13.37 -11.28
CA CYS A 274 22.98 -14.29 -10.68
C CYS A 274 23.60 -15.28 -9.67
N ASP A 275 24.80 -15.00 -9.15
CA ASP A 275 25.48 -15.86 -8.18
C ASP A 275 25.01 -15.65 -6.71
N GLY A 276 24.14 -14.68 -6.49
CA GLY A 276 23.57 -14.35 -5.17
C GLY A 276 24.53 -13.64 -4.19
N LYS A 277 25.82 -13.59 -4.52
CA LYS A 277 26.89 -13.12 -3.61
C LYS A 277 27.28 -11.65 -3.83
N ARG A 278 26.83 -11.03 -4.89
CA ARG A 278 27.30 -9.70 -5.31
C ARG A 278 26.20 -8.66 -5.23
N SER A 279 26.58 -7.49 -4.73
CA SER A 279 25.71 -6.31 -4.69
C SER A 279 25.31 -5.84 -6.08
N TYR A 280 24.18 -5.19 -6.19
CA TYR A 280 23.77 -4.50 -7.41
C TYR A 280 24.64 -3.26 -7.64
N LYS A 281 25.12 -3.12 -8.88
CA LYS A 281 25.83 -1.93 -9.37
C LYS A 281 24.91 -1.11 -10.26
N LYS A 282 25.01 0.22 -10.18
CA LYS A 282 24.28 1.11 -11.08
C LYS A 282 24.84 0.96 -12.50
N LEU A 283 23.97 0.68 -13.46
CA LEU A 283 24.29 0.62 -14.87
C LEU A 283 24.19 2.01 -15.50
N ALA A 284 23.11 2.70 -15.24
CA ALA A 284 22.83 4.04 -15.75
C ALA A 284 21.74 4.74 -14.93
N THR A 285 21.79 6.07 -14.95
CA THR A 285 20.68 6.97 -14.61
C THR A 285 20.23 7.64 -15.90
N VAL A 286 18.94 7.67 -16.18
CA VAL A 286 18.39 8.28 -17.40
C VAL A 286 17.16 9.14 -17.07
N LYS A 287 16.92 10.18 -17.88
CA LYS A 287 15.73 11.05 -17.76
C LYS A 287 14.45 10.31 -18.16
N ALA A 288 13.30 10.83 -17.75
CA ALA A 288 11.96 10.25 -17.97
C ALA A 288 11.66 9.89 -19.45
N ALA A 289 12.16 10.67 -20.39
CA ALA A 289 11.96 10.45 -21.83
C ALA A 289 12.64 9.17 -22.37
N LYS A 290 13.55 8.55 -21.59
CA LYS A 290 14.22 7.31 -22.02
C LYS A 290 13.52 6.09 -21.43
N ASP A 291 13.30 5.10 -22.26
CA ASP A 291 12.60 3.86 -21.96
C ASP A 291 13.52 2.61 -22.00
N ARG A 292 14.83 2.81 -22.24
CA ARG A 292 15.78 1.69 -22.37
C ARG A 292 17.23 2.05 -22.06
N VAL A 293 17.97 1.02 -21.66
CA VAL A 293 19.43 1.07 -21.45
C VAL A 293 20.04 -0.23 -21.97
N THR A 294 21.21 -0.14 -22.60
CA THR A 294 21.97 -1.30 -23.04
C THR A 294 23.26 -1.44 -22.22
N SER A 295 23.56 -2.65 -21.80
CA SER A 295 24.78 -2.95 -21.04
C SER A 295 26.05 -2.72 -21.86
N ARG A 296 27.18 -2.60 -21.18
CA ARG A 296 28.51 -2.79 -21.79
C ARG A 296 28.67 -4.23 -22.29
N ARG A 297 29.80 -4.54 -22.93
CA ARG A 297 30.14 -5.90 -23.37
C ARG A 297 30.18 -6.86 -22.17
N LEU A 298 29.48 -7.98 -22.28
CA LEU A 298 29.31 -8.99 -21.25
C LEU A 298 29.99 -10.30 -21.62
N ASP A 299 30.21 -11.16 -20.61
CA ASP A 299 30.77 -12.51 -20.79
C ASP A 299 29.63 -13.53 -20.97
N ASN A 300 29.69 -14.33 -22.05
CA ASN A 300 28.66 -15.35 -22.34
C ASN A 300 28.60 -16.48 -21.33
N ASN A 301 29.66 -16.71 -20.57
CA ASN A 301 29.71 -17.75 -19.54
C ASN A 301 29.10 -17.33 -18.20
N ARG A 302 28.64 -16.08 -18.09
CA ARG A 302 28.04 -15.54 -16.88
C ARG A 302 26.55 -15.31 -17.04
N ARG A 303 25.84 -15.29 -15.92
CA ARG A 303 24.39 -15.01 -15.81
C ARG A 303 24.19 -13.66 -15.12
N TYR A 304 23.29 -12.87 -15.66
CA TYR A 304 23.07 -11.48 -15.24
C TYR A 304 21.63 -11.26 -14.79
N LYS A 305 21.49 -10.40 -13.78
CA LYS A 305 20.20 -9.91 -13.29
C LYS A 305 20.18 -8.40 -13.28
N TYR A 306 19.02 -7.83 -13.55
CA TYR A 306 18.79 -6.40 -13.64
C TYR A 306 17.51 -6.02 -12.90
N PHE A 307 17.40 -4.76 -12.51
CA PHE A 307 16.14 -4.11 -12.23
C PHE A 307 16.22 -2.63 -12.57
N VAL A 308 15.06 -2.00 -12.76
CA VAL A 308 14.89 -0.57 -13.01
C VAL A 308 14.06 0.01 -11.88
N ALA A 309 14.46 1.17 -11.38
CA ALA A 309 13.71 1.93 -10.38
C ALA A 309 13.39 3.32 -10.95
N ALA A 310 12.12 3.68 -11.01
CA ALA A 310 11.64 5.01 -11.34
C ALA A 310 11.80 5.91 -10.11
N TYR A 311 12.24 7.15 -10.31
CA TYR A 311 12.34 8.14 -9.25
C TYR A 311 11.67 9.45 -9.63
N LYS A 312 11.24 10.19 -8.63
CA LYS A 312 10.80 11.58 -8.68
C LYS A 312 11.78 12.45 -7.92
N LEU A 313 11.94 13.68 -8.33
CA LEU A 313 12.69 14.71 -7.60
C LEU A 313 11.68 15.52 -6.80
N ILE A 314 11.73 15.38 -5.49
CA ILE A 314 10.90 16.14 -4.56
C ILE A 314 11.82 17.08 -3.82
N ASP A 315 11.64 18.38 -3.99
CA ASP A 315 12.51 19.43 -3.44
C ASP A 315 14.01 19.20 -3.77
N GLY A 316 14.27 18.74 -5.01
CA GLY A 316 15.62 18.42 -5.49
C GLY A 316 16.19 17.07 -5.01
N LYS A 317 15.52 16.38 -4.13
CA LYS A 317 15.92 15.06 -3.60
C LYS A 317 15.29 13.92 -4.38
N LYS A 318 16.06 12.89 -4.62
CA LYS A 318 15.60 11.70 -5.33
C LYS A 318 14.79 10.78 -4.42
N VAL A 319 13.57 10.45 -4.85
CA VAL A 319 12.68 9.50 -4.19
C VAL A 319 12.28 8.43 -5.19
N TYR A 320 12.50 7.16 -4.87
CA TYR A 320 12.06 6.06 -5.73
C TYR A 320 10.57 5.81 -5.56
N ILE A 321 9.82 5.85 -6.67
CA ILE A 321 8.35 5.77 -6.70
C ILE A 321 7.82 4.47 -7.30
N ALA A 322 8.64 3.73 -8.06
CA ALA A 322 8.29 2.42 -8.59
C ALA A 322 9.54 1.59 -8.88
N LYS A 323 9.40 0.28 -8.95
CA LYS A 323 10.52 -0.62 -9.21
C LYS A 323 10.09 -1.84 -10.00
N SER A 324 10.91 -2.28 -10.96
CA SER A 324 10.67 -3.53 -11.66
C SER A 324 10.98 -4.74 -10.77
N ASN A 325 10.39 -5.88 -11.12
CA ASN A 325 10.90 -7.17 -10.64
C ASN A 325 12.36 -7.36 -11.09
N THR A 326 13.06 -8.28 -10.44
CA THR A 326 14.39 -8.71 -10.91
C THR A 326 14.26 -9.45 -12.23
N LEU A 327 14.92 -8.94 -13.26
CA LEU A 327 14.98 -9.52 -14.59
C LEU A 327 16.21 -10.42 -14.66
N HIS A 328 16.03 -11.70 -14.96
CA HIS A 328 17.11 -12.63 -15.26
C HIS A 328 17.17 -12.80 -16.77
N VAL A 329 18.30 -12.40 -17.40
CA VAL A 329 18.40 -12.32 -18.85
C VAL A 329 19.60 -13.13 -19.33
N ALA A 330 19.35 -14.07 -20.24
CA ALA A 330 20.38 -14.81 -20.95
C ALA A 330 20.86 -14.03 -22.17
N LEU A 331 22.15 -14.05 -22.45
CA LEU A 331 22.72 -13.57 -23.72
C LEU A 331 22.32 -14.50 -24.89
N LYS A 332 22.29 -14.00 -26.12
CA LYS A 332 21.91 -14.78 -27.30
C LYS A 332 22.71 -16.06 -27.44
N ASP A 333 24.01 -15.99 -27.17
CA ASP A 333 24.96 -17.11 -27.35
C ASP A 333 25.17 -17.91 -26.03
N ALA A 334 24.45 -17.60 -24.97
CA ALA A 334 24.50 -18.36 -23.69
C ALA A 334 23.90 -19.78 -23.86
N LYS A 335 24.25 -20.68 -22.93
CA LYS A 335 23.65 -22.03 -22.85
C LYS A 335 22.15 -22.04 -22.55
N ALA A 336 21.64 -20.96 -21.90
CA ALA A 336 20.23 -20.76 -21.63
C ALA A 336 19.60 -19.76 -22.59
N THR A 337 18.28 -19.68 -22.63
CA THR A 337 17.50 -18.75 -23.43
C THR A 337 16.45 -18.00 -22.59
N ASN A 338 15.81 -17.01 -23.17
CA ASN A 338 14.80 -16.18 -22.55
C ASN A 338 13.39 -16.56 -23.02
N ALA A 339 12.38 -16.13 -22.26
CA ALA A 339 11.01 -16.11 -22.73
C ALA A 339 10.85 -15.13 -23.90
N LYS A 340 10.20 -15.58 -24.98
CA LYS A 340 9.80 -14.75 -26.12
C LYS A 340 8.37 -14.25 -25.99
N LYS A 341 7.48 -15.09 -25.40
CA LYS A 341 6.06 -14.78 -25.20
C LYS A 341 5.53 -15.57 -24.01
N VAL A 342 4.71 -14.94 -23.19
CA VAL A 342 3.88 -15.59 -22.19
C VAL A 342 2.44 -15.60 -22.70
N THR A 343 1.81 -16.79 -22.72
CA THR A 343 0.39 -16.97 -23.02
C THR A 343 -0.34 -17.42 -21.76
N VAL A 344 -1.57 -16.99 -21.60
CA VAL A 344 -2.45 -17.31 -20.47
C VAL A 344 -3.65 -18.09 -20.97
N ASN A 345 -4.30 -18.85 -20.09
CA ASN A 345 -5.47 -19.66 -20.42
C ASN A 345 -6.69 -18.81 -20.83
N GLN A 346 -6.82 -17.59 -20.31
CA GLN A 346 -7.84 -16.62 -20.71
C GLN A 346 -7.27 -15.22 -20.65
N THR A 347 -7.63 -14.37 -21.60
CA THR A 347 -7.20 -12.96 -21.66
C THR A 347 -8.23 -12.01 -21.04
N ASN A 348 -9.46 -12.46 -20.89
CA ASN A 348 -10.56 -11.72 -20.27
C ASN A 348 -11.31 -12.66 -19.32
N VAL A 349 -11.50 -12.23 -18.09
CA VAL A 349 -12.19 -12.99 -17.05
C VAL A 349 -13.22 -12.06 -16.40
N ARG A 350 -14.45 -12.56 -16.27
CA ARG A 350 -15.53 -11.88 -15.53
C ARG A 350 -15.82 -12.69 -14.27
N LEU A 351 -15.81 -12.02 -13.13
CA LEU A 351 -15.99 -12.62 -11.80
C LEU A 351 -17.01 -11.81 -11.02
N LYS A 352 -17.70 -12.45 -10.11
CA LYS A 352 -18.41 -11.76 -9.03
C LYS A 352 -17.44 -11.53 -7.88
N ALA A 353 -17.69 -10.52 -7.05
CA ALA A 353 -16.91 -10.31 -5.84
C ALA A 353 -16.90 -11.58 -4.97
N GLY A 354 -15.71 -11.98 -4.50
CA GLY A 354 -15.48 -13.25 -3.78
C GLY A 354 -15.07 -14.42 -4.66
N ASP A 355 -15.35 -14.41 -5.96
CA ASP A 355 -14.95 -15.48 -6.89
C ASP A 355 -13.43 -15.59 -7.03
N THR A 356 -12.97 -16.77 -7.42
CA THR A 356 -11.56 -17.01 -7.69
C THR A 356 -11.33 -17.59 -9.07
N PHE A 357 -10.19 -17.25 -9.69
CA PHE A 357 -9.78 -17.80 -10.97
C PHE A 357 -8.30 -18.22 -10.92
N VAL A 358 -7.98 -19.40 -11.42
CA VAL A 358 -6.60 -19.89 -11.46
C VAL A 358 -5.99 -19.63 -12.83
N VAL A 359 -4.93 -18.86 -12.84
CA VAL A 359 -4.14 -18.56 -14.03
C VAL A 359 -3.30 -19.78 -14.40
N ARG A 360 -3.46 -20.23 -15.63
CA ARG A 360 -2.53 -21.18 -16.25
C ARG A 360 -1.78 -20.47 -17.35
N SER A 361 -0.47 -20.57 -17.34
CA SER A 361 0.40 -19.86 -18.26
C SER A 361 1.42 -20.78 -18.92
N ARG A 362 1.82 -20.42 -20.12
CA ARG A 362 2.84 -21.14 -20.90
C ARG A 362 3.81 -20.13 -21.50
N THR A 363 5.09 -20.42 -21.43
CA THR A 363 6.15 -19.64 -22.06
C THR A 363 6.51 -20.25 -23.43
N ARG A 364 6.62 -19.39 -24.46
CA ARG A 364 7.34 -19.70 -25.69
C ARG A 364 8.73 -19.10 -25.58
N LEU A 365 9.76 -19.89 -25.84
CA LEU A 365 11.16 -19.50 -25.73
C LEU A 365 11.67 -18.80 -27.00
N GLU A 366 12.69 -17.95 -26.88
CA GLU A 366 13.40 -17.34 -28.01
C GLU A 366 14.13 -18.42 -28.86
N ASN A 367 14.71 -19.41 -28.17
CA ASN A 367 15.34 -20.56 -28.78
C ASN A 367 14.80 -21.84 -28.15
N THR A 368 14.06 -22.64 -28.92
CA THR A 368 13.39 -23.88 -28.45
C THR A 368 14.38 -25.03 -28.19
N ASN A 369 15.60 -24.95 -28.72
CA ASN A 369 16.64 -25.96 -28.49
C ASN A 369 17.44 -25.69 -27.21
N LYS A 370 17.15 -24.60 -26.47
CA LYS A 370 17.80 -24.24 -25.21
C LYS A 370 16.80 -24.27 -24.07
N LYS A 371 17.31 -24.50 -22.86
CA LYS A 371 16.49 -24.40 -21.63
C LYS A 371 16.31 -22.93 -21.22
N GLU A 372 15.15 -22.60 -20.69
CA GLU A 372 14.90 -21.29 -20.11
C GLU A 372 15.85 -21.00 -18.93
N LEU A 373 16.24 -19.74 -18.78
CA LEU A 373 17.03 -19.29 -17.61
C LEU A 373 16.12 -19.17 -16.39
N LEU A 374 15.98 -20.23 -15.62
CA LEU A 374 15.19 -20.27 -14.40
C LEU A 374 16.10 -20.33 -13.18
N HIS A 375 15.91 -19.40 -12.24
CA HIS A 375 16.57 -19.37 -10.92
C HIS A 375 15.59 -19.32 -9.77
N ALA A 376 14.34 -18.98 -10.05
CA ALA A 376 13.27 -18.78 -9.12
C ALA A 376 11.95 -19.31 -9.73
N ALA A 377 10.81 -18.92 -9.19
CA ALA A 377 9.52 -19.23 -9.78
C ALA A 377 9.46 -18.84 -11.26
N ALA A 378 8.87 -19.70 -12.09
CA ALA A 378 8.78 -19.50 -13.55
C ALA A 378 8.05 -18.20 -13.89
N TYR A 379 7.06 -17.83 -13.06
CA TYR A 379 6.27 -16.62 -13.23
C TYR A 379 6.18 -15.84 -11.93
N ARG A 380 5.96 -14.53 -12.08
CA ARG A 380 5.55 -13.60 -11.02
C ARG A 380 4.26 -12.95 -11.47
N TYR A 381 3.36 -12.71 -10.51
CA TYR A 381 2.03 -12.20 -10.78
C TYR A 381 1.85 -10.85 -10.10
N TYR A 382 1.23 -9.91 -10.82
CA TYR A 382 0.94 -8.56 -10.33
C TYR A 382 -0.44 -8.13 -10.79
N THR A 383 -1.11 -7.29 -10.03
CA THR A 383 -2.34 -6.63 -10.42
C THR A 383 -2.09 -5.14 -10.64
N SER A 384 -2.81 -4.54 -11.59
CA SER A 384 -2.80 -3.10 -11.76
C SER A 384 -3.62 -2.36 -10.70
N ASP A 385 -4.53 -3.08 -10.04
CA ASP A 385 -5.36 -2.54 -8.98
C ASP A 385 -5.70 -3.64 -7.97
N GLN A 386 -5.11 -3.53 -6.79
CA GLN A 386 -5.32 -4.49 -5.70
C GLN A 386 -6.70 -4.34 -5.04
N SER A 387 -7.35 -3.19 -5.19
CA SER A 387 -8.69 -2.98 -4.66
C SER A 387 -9.75 -3.75 -5.45
N VAL A 388 -9.55 -3.94 -6.76
CA VAL A 388 -10.46 -4.68 -7.65
C VAL A 388 -10.22 -6.18 -7.58
N ALA A 389 -8.96 -6.61 -7.69
CA ALA A 389 -8.60 -8.02 -7.57
C ALA A 389 -7.17 -8.21 -7.09
N SER A 390 -6.96 -9.19 -6.21
CA SER A 390 -5.64 -9.66 -5.79
C SER A 390 -5.18 -10.87 -6.61
N VAL A 391 -3.87 -11.12 -6.62
CA VAL A 391 -3.30 -12.32 -7.24
C VAL A 391 -2.20 -12.90 -6.37
N SER A 392 -2.28 -14.19 -6.06
CA SER A 392 -1.28 -14.89 -5.26
C SER A 392 0.00 -15.18 -6.03
N LYS A 393 1.07 -15.56 -5.33
CA LYS A 393 2.35 -16.02 -5.92
C LYS A 393 2.19 -17.26 -6.82
N THR A 394 1.10 -18.01 -6.67
CA THR A 394 0.78 -19.20 -7.48
C THR A 394 -0.17 -18.91 -8.64
N GLY A 395 -0.58 -17.65 -8.84
CA GLY A 395 -1.45 -17.24 -9.93
C GLY A 395 -2.95 -17.45 -9.64
N LYS A 396 -3.37 -17.57 -8.36
CA LYS A 396 -4.78 -17.56 -8.00
C LYS A 396 -5.25 -16.12 -7.87
N ILE A 397 -6.13 -15.70 -8.77
CA ILE A 397 -6.83 -14.40 -8.73
C ILE A 397 -8.01 -14.53 -7.77
N LYS A 398 -8.24 -13.50 -6.96
CA LYS A 398 -9.44 -13.32 -6.13
C LYS A 398 -10.07 -11.97 -6.46
N ALA A 399 -11.32 -11.99 -6.87
CA ALA A 399 -12.13 -10.79 -7.11
C ALA A 399 -12.52 -10.17 -5.76
N LEU A 400 -12.34 -8.86 -5.62
CA LEU A 400 -12.55 -8.15 -4.36
C LEU A 400 -13.71 -7.15 -4.46
N LYS A 401 -13.62 -6.18 -5.38
CA LYS A 401 -14.57 -5.08 -5.54
C LYS A 401 -14.96 -4.94 -7.00
N SER A 402 -16.18 -4.47 -7.27
CA SER A 402 -16.63 -4.11 -8.62
C SER A 402 -15.64 -3.14 -9.27
N GLY A 403 -15.29 -3.42 -10.53
CA GLY A 403 -14.31 -2.64 -11.27
C GLY A 403 -13.58 -3.48 -12.31
N THR A 404 -12.54 -2.89 -12.88
CA THR A 404 -11.69 -3.57 -13.89
C THR A 404 -10.23 -3.36 -13.56
N CYS A 405 -9.47 -4.46 -13.53
CA CYS A 405 -8.02 -4.42 -13.41
C CYS A 405 -7.33 -5.36 -14.41
N VAL A 406 -6.01 -5.25 -14.51
CA VAL A 406 -5.18 -6.11 -15.36
C VAL A 406 -4.24 -6.92 -14.47
N ILE A 407 -4.28 -8.23 -14.63
CA ILE A 407 -3.31 -9.14 -14.02
C ILE A 407 -2.16 -9.37 -15.02
N TYR A 408 -0.95 -9.16 -14.56
CA TYR A 408 0.28 -9.39 -15.31
C TYR A 408 0.91 -10.70 -14.89
N VAL A 409 1.23 -11.57 -15.85
CA VAL A 409 1.93 -12.85 -15.66
C VAL A 409 3.31 -12.70 -16.26
N VAL A 410 4.33 -12.51 -15.45
CA VAL A 410 5.65 -12.03 -15.85
C VAL A 410 6.68 -13.15 -15.75
N ALA A 411 7.34 -13.48 -16.88
CA ALA A 411 8.46 -14.41 -16.96
C ALA A 411 9.76 -13.81 -16.40
N ASN A 412 10.81 -14.63 -16.26
CA ASN A 412 12.07 -14.24 -15.63
C ASN A 412 12.77 -13.05 -16.30
N ASN A 413 12.68 -12.89 -17.62
CA ASN A 413 13.23 -11.75 -18.35
C ASN A 413 12.26 -10.56 -18.48
N GLY A 414 11.12 -10.61 -17.79
CA GLY A 414 10.13 -9.52 -17.77
C GLY A 414 9.10 -9.57 -18.91
N VAL A 415 9.21 -10.48 -19.86
CA VAL A 415 8.17 -10.71 -20.89
C VAL A 415 6.91 -11.18 -20.17
N TYR A 416 5.76 -10.63 -20.52
CA TYR A 416 4.52 -10.89 -19.79
C TYR A 416 3.31 -11.18 -20.70
N GLY A 417 2.35 -11.90 -20.15
CA GLY A 417 0.98 -12.00 -20.63
C GLY A 417 0.05 -11.23 -19.70
N THR A 418 -1.14 -10.88 -20.18
CA THR A 418 -2.13 -10.10 -19.42
C THR A 418 -3.48 -10.79 -19.40
N ILE A 419 -4.21 -10.59 -18.29
CA ILE A 419 -5.60 -10.99 -18.13
C ILE A 419 -6.37 -9.74 -17.68
N LYS A 420 -7.34 -9.30 -18.47
CA LYS A 420 -8.29 -8.28 -18.05
C LYS A 420 -9.32 -8.94 -17.14
N VAL A 421 -9.41 -8.50 -15.90
CA VAL A 421 -10.39 -8.96 -14.92
C VAL A 421 -11.45 -7.89 -14.75
N THR A 422 -12.71 -8.25 -14.97
CA THR A 422 -13.86 -7.41 -14.66
C THR A 422 -14.63 -8.06 -13.52
N VAL A 423 -14.78 -7.35 -12.43
CA VAL A 423 -15.56 -7.76 -11.26
C VAL A 423 -16.89 -7.01 -11.28
N ASN A 424 -17.99 -7.75 -11.25
CA ASN A 424 -19.37 -7.23 -11.26
C ASN A 424 -19.93 -7.23 -9.84
#